data_3df098135b2ac5451e1ed16716ada5c9
#
_entry.id   3df098135b2ac5451e1ed16716ada5c9
#
_cell.length_a   1.000
_cell.length_b   1.000
_cell.length_c   1.000
_cell.angle_alpha   90.00
_cell.angle_beta   90.00
_cell.angle_gamma   90.00
#
_symmetry.space_group_name_H-M   'P 1'
#
loop_
_entity.id
_entity.type
_entity.pdbx_description
1 polymer ?
#
loop_
_entity_poly.entity_id
_entity_poly.type
_entity_poly.pdbx_seq_one_letter_code
_entity_poly.pdbx_strand_id
1 'polypeptide(L)'
;DLASAPTSDLTSGDVAIVNSEMYAYDARRLKWLSVNRNIINFTHRWADSRYLIYSDNFVTRYLGFLVHKDSCITSIIAKCDQGNLNKTIYIRRNSALSNIGSFTLSAGQYSDNSININLSQGDVLQVFASNTGEAAQHLSVQFEIATRV
;
A
#
# COMPACT_ATOMS: atom_id res chain seq x y z
N ASP A 1 16.98 18.35 -15.11
CA ASP A 1 17.12 17.12 -14.36
C ASP A 1 18.10 17.31 -13.21
N LEU A 2 17.68 17.00 -12.00
CA LEU A 2 18.47 17.19 -10.77
C LEU A 2 19.12 15.86 -10.36
N ALA A 3 20.31 15.93 -9.78
CA ALA A 3 20.95 14.74 -9.18
C ALA A 3 20.23 14.28 -7.89
N SER A 4 19.57 15.21 -7.21
CA SER A 4 18.74 14.93 -6.01
C SER A 4 17.61 15.97 -5.90
N ALA A 5 16.55 15.59 -5.19
CA ALA A 5 15.43 16.51 -4.94
C ALA A 5 15.84 17.66 -3.98
N PRO A 6 15.28 18.88 -4.15
CA PRO A 6 15.47 19.99 -3.21
C PRO A 6 15.04 19.63 -1.79
N THR A 7 15.68 20.25 -0.78
CA THR A 7 15.42 19.95 0.64
C THR A 7 14.99 21.17 1.47
N SER A 8 14.95 22.36 0.88
CA SER A 8 14.55 23.61 1.57
C SER A 8 13.50 24.38 0.76
N ASP A 9 12.77 25.22 1.45
CA ASP A 9 11.77 26.16 0.89
C ASP A 9 10.66 25.45 0.09
N LEU A 10 10.24 24.27 0.58
CA LEU A 10 9.32 23.40 -0.12
C LEU A 10 7.85 23.72 0.18
N THR A 11 7.07 23.82 -0.90
CA THR A 11 5.61 24.00 -0.85
C THR A 11 4.93 22.81 -1.51
N SER A 12 3.77 22.41 -0.99
CA SER A 12 3.01 21.31 -1.58
C SER A 12 2.67 21.59 -3.03
N GLY A 13 3.04 20.66 -3.91
CA GLY A 13 2.86 20.80 -5.36
C GLY A 13 4.10 21.32 -6.10
N ASP A 14 5.17 21.72 -5.40
CA ASP A 14 6.46 21.96 -6.06
C ASP A 14 6.87 20.72 -6.86
N VAL A 15 7.45 20.94 -8.05
CA VAL A 15 7.81 19.88 -8.99
C VAL A 15 9.31 19.85 -9.20
N ALA A 16 9.89 18.67 -9.21
CA ALA A 16 11.28 18.42 -9.56
C ALA A 16 11.38 17.24 -10.54
N ILE A 17 12.38 17.29 -11.42
CA ILE A 17 12.77 16.15 -12.25
C ILE A 17 14.08 15.61 -11.68
N VAL A 18 14.09 14.35 -11.26
CA VAL A 18 15.24 13.68 -10.69
C VAL A 18 15.46 12.36 -11.45
N ASN A 19 16.65 12.18 -12.03
CA ASN A 19 16.98 11.01 -12.85
C ASN A 19 15.92 10.72 -13.93
N SER A 20 15.47 11.76 -14.65
CA SER A 20 14.45 11.71 -15.70
C SER A 20 13.05 11.27 -15.24
N GLU A 21 12.78 11.26 -13.96
CA GLU A 21 11.47 10.98 -13.38
C GLU A 21 10.92 12.25 -12.68
N MET A 22 9.64 12.57 -12.90
CA MET A 22 8.99 13.74 -12.34
C MET A 22 8.41 13.43 -10.95
N TYR A 23 8.72 14.29 -10.00
CA TYR A 23 8.25 14.23 -8.61
C TYR A 23 7.52 15.50 -8.23
N ALA A 24 6.51 15.38 -7.39
CA ALA A 24 5.85 16.51 -6.73
C ALA A 24 6.06 16.41 -5.22
N TYR A 25 6.29 17.54 -4.57
CA TYR A 25 6.43 17.57 -3.12
C TYR A 25 5.05 17.46 -2.45
N ASP A 26 4.92 16.48 -1.58
CA ASP A 26 3.73 16.26 -0.74
C ASP A 26 4.03 16.77 0.69
N ALA A 27 3.56 17.98 1.02
CA ALA A 27 3.80 18.59 2.32
C ALA A 27 3.13 17.84 3.48
N ARG A 28 2.03 17.12 3.24
CA ARG A 28 1.38 16.28 4.27
C ARG A 28 2.29 15.13 4.68
N ARG A 29 3.00 14.55 3.73
CA ARG A 29 3.89 13.40 3.95
C ARG A 29 5.35 13.79 4.12
N LEU A 30 5.69 15.08 3.89
CA LEU A 30 7.05 15.63 3.90
C LEU A 30 7.98 14.85 2.95
N LYS A 31 7.54 14.62 1.72
CA LYS A 31 8.25 13.79 0.73
C LYS A 31 8.06 14.27 -0.69
N TRP A 32 9.08 14.02 -1.49
CA TRP A 32 8.97 14.04 -2.94
C TRP A 32 8.42 12.70 -3.42
N LEU A 33 7.28 12.71 -4.08
CA LEU A 33 6.61 11.53 -4.59
C LEU A 33 6.46 11.63 -6.11
N SER A 34 6.71 10.53 -6.82
CA SER A 34 6.51 10.48 -8.26
C SER A 34 5.08 10.91 -8.63
N VAL A 35 4.95 11.68 -9.71
CA VAL A 35 3.61 12.03 -10.24
C VAL A 35 2.92 10.81 -10.85
N ASN A 36 3.70 9.83 -11.33
CA ASN A 36 3.17 8.54 -11.75
C ASN A 36 2.85 7.70 -10.52
N ARG A 37 1.61 7.21 -10.47
CA ARG A 37 1.11 6.34 -9.40
C ARG A 37 0.90 4.93 -9.92
N ASN A 38 1.26 3.95 -9.11
CA ASN A 38 0.98 2.55 -9.36
C ASN A 38 -0.17 2.08 -8.47
N ILE A 39 -1.14 1.39 -9.05
CA ILE A 39 -2.20 0.72 -8.30
C ILE A 39 -1.85 -0.76 -8.19
N ILE A 40 -1.83 -1.25 -6.97
CA ILE A 40 -1.58 -2.66 -6.66
C ILE A 40 -2.83 -3.23 -6.01
N ASN A 41 -3.29 -4.37 -6.52
CA ASN A 41 -4.50 -5.01 -6.02
C ASN A 41 -4.19 -6.37 -5.40
N PHE A 42 -4.69 -6.58 -4.19
CA PHE A 42 -4.70 -7.86 -3.49
C PHE A 42 -6.14 -8.33 -3.34
N THR A 43 -6.42 -9.59 -3.66
CA THR A 43 -7.78 -10.13 -3.61
C THR A 43 -7.82 -11.48 -2.90
N HIS A 44 -8.98 -11.83 -2.36
CA HIS A 44 -9.26 -13.19 -1.90
C HIS A 44 -10.76 -13.47 -1.85
N ARG A 45 -11.16 -14.66 -2.36
CA ARG A 45 -12.57 -15.07 -2.32
C ARG A 45 -13.06 -15.33 -0.88
N TRP A 46 -12.20 -15.88 -0.02
CA TRP A 46 -12.49 -16.24 1.38
C TRP A 46 -11.33 -15.76 2.26
N ALA A 47 -11.37 -14.51 2.67
CA ALA A 47 -10.29 -13.90 3.42
C ALA A 47 -10.48 -14.11 4.92
N ASP A 48 -9.83 -15.15 5.45
CA ASP A 48 -9.79 -15.47 6.86
C ASP A 48 -8.47 -16.13 7.25
N SER A 49 -7.76 -15.55 8.19
CA SER A 49 -6.45 -16.02 8.69
C SER A 49 -5.45 -16.39 7.57
N ARG A 50 -5.41 -15.58 6.51
CA ARG A 50 -4.57 -15.85 5.33
C ARG A 50 -4.11 -14.61 4.60
N TYR A 51 -3.08 -14.80 3.78
CA TYR A 51 -2.61 -13.78 2.86
C TYR A 51 -3.57 -13.65 1.67
N LEU A 52 -3.76 -12.41 1.21
CA LEU A 52 -4.49 -12.14 -0.02
C LEU A 52 -3.60 -12.43 -1.23
N ILE A 53 -4.24 -12.75 -2.36
CA ILE A 53 -3.58 -13.07 -3.62
C ILE A 53 -3.21 -11.78 -4.35
N TYR A 54 -2.00 -11.71 -4.90
CA TYR A 54 -1.54 -10.66 -5.77
C TYR A 54 -1.28 -11.21 -7.17
N SER A 55 -1.85 -10.57 -8.21
CA SER A 55 -1.61 -10.91 -9.62
C SER A 55 -1.74 -12.41 -9.94
N ASP A 56 -2.85 -13.03 -9.48
CA ASP A 56 -3.17 -14.46 -9.65
C ASP A 56 -2.14 -15.44 -9.05
N ASN A 57 -1.12 -14.92 -8.38
CA ASN A 57 -0.15 -15.73 -7.65
C ASN A 57 -0.49 -15.80 -6.17
N PHE A 58 -0.25 -16.97 -5.58
CA PHE A 58 -0.40 -17.12 -4.14
C PHE A 58 0.61 -16.24 -3.41
N VAL A 59 0.11 -15.31 -2.61
CA VAL A 59 0.91 -14.60 -1.63
C VAL A 59 1.10 -15.53 -0.44
N THR A 60 2.33 -15.69 -0.03
CA THR A 60 2.69 -16.47 1.14
C THR A 60 3.38 -15.58 2.17
N ARG A 61 3.83 -16.19 3.26
CA ARG A 61 4.71 -15.51 4.22
C ARG A 61 5.97 -14.92 3.57
N TYR A 62 6.43 -15.47 2.44
CA TYR A 62 7.69 -15.09 1.78
C TYR A 62 7.50 -14.43 0.41
N LEU A 63 6.31 -14.51 -0.16
CA LEU A 63 6.01 -13.99 -1.49
C LEU A 63 4.91 -12.93 -1.43
N GLY A 64 5.03 -11.91 -2.26
CA GLY A 64 4.07 -10.80 -2.38
C GLY A 64 4.48 -9.84 -3.49
N PHE A 65 4.07 -8.60 -3.40
CA PHE A 65 4.52 -7.56 -4.33
C PHE A 65 5.94 -7.12 -3.97
N LEU A 66 6.88 -7.30 -4.92
CA LEU A 66 8.26 -6.86 -4.78
C LEU A 66 8.40 -5.37 -5.11
N VAL A 67 8.90 -4.59 -4.18
CA VAL A 67 9.11 -3.15 -4.31
C VAL A 67 10.41 -2.89 -5.09
N HIS A 68 10.29 -2.33 -6.30
CA HIS A 68 11.43 -2.11 -7.19
C HIS A 68 12.25 -0.86 -6.88
N LYS A 69 11.64 0.15 -6.27
CA LYS A 69 12.27 1.41 -5.86
C LYS A 69 11.71 1.83 -4.51
N ASP A 70 12.46 2.64 -3.78
CA ASP A 70 11.94 3.29 -2.57
C ASP A 70 10.60 3.95 -2.87
N SER A 71 9.59 3.65 -2.07
CA SER A 71 8.19 4.00 -2.37
C SER A 71 7.44 4.37 -1.10
N CYS A 72 6.24 4.94 -1.30
CA CYS A 72 5.29 5.23 -0.23
C CYS A 72 3.90 4.74 -0.65
N ILE A 73 3.21 4.02 0.22
CA ILE A 73 1.76 3.79 0.08
C ILE A 73 1.08 5.10 0.46
N THR A 74 0.31 5.67 -0.45
CA THR A 74 -0.34 6.98 -0.31
C THR A 74 -1.84 6.90 -0.13
N SER A 75 -2.46 5.81 -0.58
CA SER A 75 -3.90 5.58 -0.44
C SER A 75 -4.21 4.10 -0.33
N ILE A 76 -5.28 3.80 0.38
CA ILE A 76 -5.85 2.46 0.50
C ILE A 76 -7.35 2.53 0.21
N ILE A 77 -7.83 1.65 -0.63
CA ILE A 77 -9.26 1.40 -0.84
C ILE A 77 -9.48 -0.11 -0.69
N ALA A 78 -10.48 -0.51 0.08
CA ALA A 78 -10.83 -1.91 0.24
C ALA A 78 -12.34 -2.10 0.22
N LYS A 79 -12.78 -3.25 -0.30
CA LYS A 79 -14.18 -3.64 -0.36
C LYS A 79 -14.34 -5.15 -0.25
N CYS A 80 -15.35 -5.58 0.49
CA CYS A 80 -15.91 -6.93 0.42
C CYS A 80 -17.43 -6.84 0.34
N ASP A 81 -18.09 -7.87 -0.16
CA ASP A 81 -19.54 -7.83 -0.38
C ASP A 81 -20.33 -8.79 0.52
N GLN A 82 -19.67 -9.77 1.13
CA GLN A 82 -20.31 -10.79 1.98
C GLN A 82 -19.41 -11.21 3.15
N GLY A 83 -20.00 -11.92 4.10
CA GLY A 83 -19.32 -12.44 5.27
C GLY A 83 -19.05 -11.36 6.31
N ASN A 84 -17.84 -11.35 6.89
CA ASN A 84 -17.47 -10.37 7.89
C ASN A 84 -17.16 -9.01 7.25
N LEU A 85 -18.15 -8.13 7.24
CA LEU A 85 -18.04 -6.77 6.70
C LEU A 85 -17.21 -5.81 7.59
N ASN A 86 -16.75 -6.26 8.76
CA ASN A 86 -15.90 -5.51 9.69
C ASN A 86 -14.55 -6.23 9.90
N LYS A 87 -14.03 -6.89 8.87
CA LYS A 87 -12.76 -7.63 8.92
C LYS A 87 -11.58 -6.68 9.11
N THR A 88 -10.67 -7.02 10.02
CA THR A 88 -9.38 -6.32 10.14
C THR A 88 -8.38 -6.88 9.17
N ILE A 89 -7.70 -5.99 8.46
CA ILE A 89 -6.70 -6.28 7.44
C ILE A 89 -5.36 -5.73 7.92
N TYR A 90 -4.33 -6.54 7.84
CA TYR A 90 -2.96 -6.18 8.18
C TYR A 90 -2.11 -6.00 6.94
N ILE A 91 -1.32 -4.96 6.93
CA ILE A 91 -0.29 -4.69 5.92
C ILE A 91 1.03 -5.20 6.50
N ARG A 92 1.68 -6.12 5.82
CA ARG A 92 2.90 -6.78 6.25
C ARG A 92 4.04 -6.55 5.28
N ARG A 93 5.26 -6.72 5.76
CA ARG A 93 6.47 -6.52 4.99
C ARG A 93 7.51 -7.60 5.33
N ASN A 94 8.14 -8.16 4.28
CA ASN A 94 9.31 -9.05 4.41
C ASN A 94 9.06 -10.28 5.30
N SER A 95 7.96 -10.97 5.10
CA SER A 95 7.57 -12.15 5.89
C SER A 95 7.40 -11.88 7.40
N ALA A 96 7.44 -10.64 7.81
CA ALA A 96 7.34 -10.29 9.22
C ALA A 96 5.97 -10.70 9.78
N LEU A 97 5.97 -11.18 11.00
CA LEU A 97 4.77 -11.29 11.80
C LEU A 97 4.32 -9.90 12.30
N SER A 98 5.20 -8.90 12.19
CA SER A 98 4.91 -7.52 12.54
C SER A 98 4.17 -6.82 11.40
N ASN A 99 3.06 -6.17 11.73
CA ASN A 99 2.31 -5.35 10.81
C ASN A 99 2.95 -3.96 10.69
N ILE A 100 3.13 -3.47 9.47
CA ILE A 100 3.54 -2.08 9.20
C ILE A 100 2.35 -1.12 9.14
N GLY A 101 1.14 -1.67 9.10
CA GLY A 101 -0.12 -0.95 9.15
C GLY A 101 -1.28 -1.92 9.29
N SER A 102 -2.44 -1.38 9.65
CA SER A 102 -3.69 -2.13 9.71
C SER A 102 -4.88 -1.21 9.52
N PHE A 103 -5.98 -1.76 9.04
CA PHE A 103 -7.26 -1.09 8.97
C PHE A 103 -8.40 -2.10 9.16
N THR A 104 -9.57 -1.60 9.53
CA THR A 104 -10.77 -2.43 9.68
C THR A 104 -11.83 -1.93 8.72
N LEU A 105 -12.44 -2.84 7.98
CA LEU A 105 -13.59 -2.53 7.13
C LEU A 105 -14.75 -2.04 8.00
N SER A 106 -15.53 -1.11 7.48
CA SER A 106 -16.80 -0.67 8.05
C SER A 106 -17.90 -0.91 7.03
N ALA A 107 -18.87 -1.73 7.35
CA ALA A 107 -19.91 -2.17 6.40
C ALA A 107 -19.32 -2.68 5.06
N GLY A 108 -18.22 -3.44 5.13
CA GLY A 108 -17.57 -4.00 3.96
C GLY A 108 -16.69 -3.04 3.16
N GLN A 109 -16.42 -1.84 3.66
CA GLN A 109 -15.66 -0.83 2.91
C GLN A 109 -14.60 -0.17 3.79
N TYR A 110 -13.53 0.30 3.15
CA TYR A 110 -12.51 1.18 3.73
C TYR A 110 -11.93 2.07 2.64
N SER A 111 -11.68 3.33 2.97
CA SER A 111 -10.99 4.27 2.10
C SER A 111 -10.20 5.28 2.92
N ASP A 112 -8.92 5.43 2.63
CA ASP A 112 -8.05 6.45 3.25
C ASP A 112 -7.00 6.90 2.23
N ASN A 113 -6.97 8.20 1.93
CA ASN A 113 -5.99 8.84 1.05
C ASN A 113 -4.89 9.61 1.82
N SER A 114 -4.86 9.46 3.14
CA SER A 114 -3.85 10.10 4.01
C SER A 114 -2.72 9.17 4.44
N ILE A 115 -2.71 7.94 3.93
CA ILE A 115 -1.70 6.92 4.27
C ILE A 115 -0.30 7.42 3.96
N ASN A 116 0.65 7.06 4.83
CA ASN A 116 2.05 7.43 4.72
C ASN A 116 2.95 6.27 5.19
N ILE A 117 2.91 5.15 4.47
CA ILE A 117 3.71 3.97 4.80
C ILE A 117 4.88 3.85 3.83
N ASN A 118 6.11 3.97 4.35
CA ASN A 118 7.32 3.82 3.56
C ASN A 118 7.64 2.35 3.27
N LEU A 119 8.02 2.11 2.03
CA LEU A 119 8.57 0.85 1.54
C LEU A 119 9.96 1.12 0.97
N SER A 120 10.91 0.24 1.22
CA SER A 120 12.25 0.31 0.65
C SER A 120 12.37 -0.60 -0.57
N GLN A 121 13.29 -0.28 -1.46
CA GLN A 121 13.64 -1.18 -2.55
C GLN A 121 14.01 -2.56 -2.02
N GLY A 122 13.45 -3.60 -2.63
CA GLY A 122 13.61 -4.99 -2.22
C GLY A 122 12.62 -5.47 -1.17
N ASP A 123 11.82 -4.59 -0.57
CA ASP A 123 10.75 -5.03 0.32
C ASP A 123 9.72 -5.90 -0.43
N VAL A 124 9.18 -6.87 0.27
CA VAL A 124 8.05 -7.69 -0.19
C VAL A 124 6.80 -7.25 0.58
N LEU A 125 5.87 -6.59 -0.11
CA LEU A 125 4.60 -6.15 0.46
C LEU A 125 3.57 -7.28 0.41
N GLN A 126 2.89 -7.48 1.54
CA GLN A 126 1.88 -8.52 1.71
C GLN A 126 0.66 -7.96 2.45
N VAL A 127 -0.49 -8.55 2.17
CA VAL A 127 -1.75 -8.23 2.85
C VAL A 127 -2.30 -9.49 3.50
N PHE A 128 -2.69 -9.40 4.77
CA PHE A 128 -3.16 -10.52 5.56
C PHE A 128 -4.51 -10.19 6.21
N ALA A 129 -5.51 -11.04 6.01
CA ALA A 129 -6.79 -10.94 6.70
C ALA A 129 -6.70 -11.56 8.10
N SER A 130 -7.24 -10.87 9.11
CA SER A 130 -7.26 -11.36 10.49
C SER A 130 -8.05 -12.67 10.62
N ASN A 131 -7.86 -13.37 11.72
CA ASN A 131 -8.61 -14.58 12.10
C ASN A 131 -9.85 -14.25 12.96
N THR A 132 -10.24 -12.99 13.08
CA THR A 132 -11.38 -12.56 13.90
C THR A 132 -12.69 -12.68 13.15
N GLY A 133 -13.66 -13.40 13.74
CA GLY A 133 -14.99 -13.56 13.16
C GLY A 133 -15.00 -14.41 11.89
N GLU A 134 -16.05 -14.30 11.11
CA GLU A 134 -16.19 -15.02 9.84
C GLU A 134 -15.23 -14.49 8.77
N ALA A 135 -15.08 -15.26 7.69
CA ALA A 135 -14.32 -14.82 6.52
C ALA A 135 -14.99 -13.61 5.85
N ALA A 136 -14.20 -12.63 5.44
CA ALA A 136 -14.66 -11.64 4.47
C ALA A 136 -14.64 -12.28 3.08
N GLN A 137 -15.76 -12.17 2.34
CA GLN A 137 -15.87 -12.80 1.03
C GLN A 137 -15.71 -11.77 -0.08
N HIS A 138 -15.08 -12.19 -1.18
CA HIS A 138 -14.77 -11.36 -2.34
C HIS A 138 -14.03 -10.06 -1.94
N LEU A 139 -13.07 -10.19 -1.02
CA LEU A 139 -12.28 -9.07 -0.55
C LEU A 139 -11.31 -8.61 -1.62
N SER A 140 -11.32 -7.30 -1.89
CA SER A 140 -10.33 -6.60 -2.71
C SER A 140 -9.72 -5.47 -1.89
N VAL A 141 -8.40 -5.36 -1.92
CA VAL A 141 -7.62 -4.29 -1.27
C VAL A 141 -6.70 -3.69 -2.31
N GLN A 142 -6.86 -2.41 -2.57
CA GLN A 142 -6.04 -1.65 -3.52
C GLN A 142 -5.18 -0.64 -2.79
N PHE A 143 -3.91 -0.60 -3.14
CA PHE A 143 -2.96 0.42 -2.71
C PHE A 143 -2.58 1.32 -3.87
N GLU A 144 -2.58 2.63 -3.65
CA GLU A 144 -1.85 3.56 -4.49
C GLU A 144 -0.43 3.68 -3.94
N ILE A 145 0.56 3.48 -4.80
CA ILE A 145 1.98 3.55 -4.45
C ILE A 145 2.68 4.57 -5.36
N ALA A 146 3.48 5.45 -4.74
CA ALA A 146 4.35 6.39 -5.42
C ALA A 146 5.81 6.06 -5.10
N THR A 147 6.71 6.14 -6.09
CA THR A 147 8.15 6.19 -5.80
C THR A 147 8.49 7.47 -5.05
N ARG A 148 9.50 7.41 -4.18
CA ARG A 148 9.97 8.55 -3.39
C ARG A 148 11.48 8.77 -3.56
N VAL A 149 11.90 10.02 -3.44
CA VAL A 149 13.31 10.43 -3.39
C VAL A 149 13.52 11.34 -2.19
#